data_d5820d5c2ddd554ca172d87c451c26b8
#
_entry.id   d5820d5c2ddd554ca172d87c451c26b8
#
_cell.length_a   1.000
_cell.length_b   1.000
_cell.length_c   1.000
_cell.angle_alpha   90.00
_cell.angle_beta   90.00
_cell.angle_gamma   90.00
#
_symmetry.space_group_name_H-M   'P 1'
#
loop_
_entity.id
_entity.type
_entity.pdbx_description
1 polymer ?
#
loop_
_entity_poly.entity_id
_entity_poly.type
_entity_poly.pdbx_seq_one_letter_code
_entity_poly.pdbx_strand_id
1 'polypeptide(L)'
;MAEEQLQQFLKKVDQLNQLVALVKSNSELRERLSACSNHQEVVTLAAEQGLQIGQRWGEPKLQDPILQATAQQNNLWLSAAPAPGQEQLQSLLQAKGVRLELIHSNAAATPEGQWYDQPLGEWVALLTGSAQLRFEDETSPRKLEAGDWFWIAPRRRHRVDACEGGAGCLWLTLFVDSNLILN
;
A
#
# COMPACT_ATOMS: atom_id res chain seq x y z
N MET A 1 9.98 -20.99 -14.75
CA MET A 1 9.60 -19.54 -14.57
C MET A 1 9.24 -18.87 -15.91
N ALA A 2 10.16 -18.69 -16.87
CA ALA A 2 9.81 -18.00 -18.14
C ALA A 2 8.78 -18.78 -18.99
N GLU A 3 8.87 -20.08 -19.02
CA GLU A 3 7.96 -20.95 -19.79
C GLU A 3 6.56 -20.98 -19.19
N GLU A 4 6.42 -21.05 -17.86
CA GLU A 4 5.13 -20.96 -17.17
C GLU A 4 4.44 -19.62 -17.42
N GLN A 5 5.22 -18.56 -17.43
CA GLN A 5 4.73 -17.21 -17.72
C GLN A 5 4.25 -17.08 -19.15
N LEU A 6 4.98 -17.68 -20.10
CA LEU A 6 4.55 -17.72 -21.50
C LEU A 6 3.24 -18.52 -21.65
N GLN A 7 3.12 -19.66 -21.00
CA GLN A 7 1.90 -20.47 -21.03
C GLN A 7 0.69 -19.73 -20.44
N GLN A 8 0.89 -19.01 -19.33
CA GLN A 8 -0.17 -18.17 -18.75
C GLN A 8 -0.59 -17.04 -19.68
N PHE A 9 0.37 -16.42 -20.36
CA PHE A 9 0.09 -15.38 -21.35
C PHE A 9 -0.70 -15.94 -22.54
N LEU A 10 -0.28 -17.06 -23.11
CA LEU A 10 -0.97 -17.72 -24.21
C LEU A 10 -2.40 -18.12 -23.83
N LYS A 11 -2.61 -18.63 -22.62
CA LYS A 11 -3.94 -18.95 -22.10
C LYS A 11 -4.84 -17.71 -22.02
N LYS A 12 -4.28 -16.57 -21.61
CA LYS A 12 -5.01 -15.31 -21.56
C LYS A 12 -5.38 -14.79 -22.95
N VAL A 13 -4.47 -14.89 -23.90
CA VAL A 13 -4.74 -14.53 -25.32
C VAL A 13 -5.87 -15.40 -25.88
N ASP A 14 -5.88 -16.70 -25.57
CA ASP A 14 -6.94 -17.61 -25.99
C ASP A 14 -8.31 -17.21 -25.39
N GLN A 15 -8.37 -16.88 -24.10
CA GLN A 15 -9.59 -16.41 -23.45
C GLN A 15 -10.10 -15.08 -24.00
N LEU A 16 -9.20 -14.16 -24.35
CA LEU A 16 -9.59 -12.91 -25.04
C LEU A 16 -10.17 -13.19 -26.42
N ASN A 17 -9.61 -14.12 -27.18
CA ASN A 17 -10.15 -14.55 -28.47
C ASN A 17 -11.52 -15.21 -28.34
N GLN A 18 -11.73 -16.02 -27.29
CA GLN A 18 -13.03 -16.61 -26.97
C GLN A 18 -14.06 -15.53 -26.62
N LEU A 19 -13.71 -14.52 -25.83
CA LEU A 19 -14.60 -13.39 -25.55
C LEU A 19 -15.01 -12.66 -26.82
N VAL A 20 -14.05 -12.38 -27.70
CA VAL A 20 -14.32 -11.74 -29.01
C VAL A 20 -15.27 -12.58 -29.88
N ALA A 21 -15.10 -13.90 -29.89
CA ALA A 21 -15.98 -14.80 -30.63
C ALA A 21 -17.41 -14.80 -30.05
N LEU A 22 -17.56 -14.85 -28.72
CA LEU A 22 -18.85 -14.78 -28.04
C LEU A 22 -19.58 -13.45 -28.31
N VAL A 23 -18.87 -12.34 -28.24
CA VAL A 23 -19.44 -11.00 -28.51
C VAL A 23 -19.88 -10.87 -29.98
N LYS A 24 -19.20 -11.51 -30.93
CA LYS A 24 -19.58 -11.54 -32.34
C LYS A 24 -20.88 -12.32 -32.58
N SER A 25 -21.07 -13.40 -31.85
CA SER A 25 -22.22 -14.30 -32.01
C SER A 25 -23.43 -13.96 -31.13
N ASN A 26 -23.26 -13.11 -30.12
CA ASN A 26 -24.32 -12.75 -29.14
C ASN A 26 -24.51 -11.24 -29.09
N SER A 27 -25.66 -10.77 -29.63
CA SER A 27 -25.99 -9.33 -29.66
C SER A 27 -26.20 -8.71 -28.27
N GLU A 28 -26.82 -9.46 -27.36
CA GLU A 28 -27.03 -9.00 -25.96
C GLU A 28 -25.69 -8.81 -25.24
N LEU A 29 -24.77 -9.77 -25.38
CA LEU A 29 -23.43 -9.65 -24.79
C LEU A 29 -22.66 -8.47 -25.38
N ARG A 30 -22.86 -8.20 -26.68
CA ARG A 30 -22.25 -7.04 -27.37
C ARG A 30 -22.77 -5.72 -26.81
N GLU A 31 -24.07 -5.60 -26.58
CA GLU A 31 -24.67 -4.41 -25.99
C GLU A 31 -24.16 -4.18 -24.55
N ARG A 32 -24.13 -5.23 -23.75
CA ARG A 32 -23.59 -5.17 -22.39
C ARG A 32 -22.10 -4.76 -22.37
N LEU A 33 -21.30 -5.30 -23.28
CA LEU A 33 -19.89 -4.93 -23.40
C LEU A 33 -19.73 -3.46 -23.81
N SER A 34 -20.57 -2.98 -24.73
CA SER A 34 -20.56 -1.58 -25.18
C SER A 34 -21.00 -0.59 -24.10
N ALA A 35 -21.79 -1.06 -23.12
CA ALA A 35 -22.22 -0.28 -21.96
C ALA A 35 -21.18 -0.21 -20.85
N CYS A 36 -20.12 -1.04 -20.88
CA CYS A 36 -19.05 -1.00 -19.90
C CYS A 36 -18.28 0.32 -19.98
N SER A 37 -18.15 1.02 -18.86
CA SER A 37 -17.47 2.32 -18.76
C SER A 37 -16.01 2.23 -18.32
N ASN A 38 -15.59 1.08 -17.79
CA ASN A 38 -14.26 0.84 -17.28
C ASN A 38 -13.81 -0.63 -17.45
N HIS A 39 -12.51 -0.85 -17.29
CA HIS A 39 -11.90 -2.19 -17.44
C HIS A 39 -12.47 -3.23 -16.49
N GLN A 40 -12.80 -2.86 -15.24
CA GLN A 40 -13.32 -3.79 -14.25
C GLN A 40 -14.69 -4.36 -14.63
N GLU A 41 -15.55 -3.57 -15.24
CA GLU A 41 -16.84 -4.02 -15.76
C GLU A 41 -16.67 -5.02 -16.90
N VAL A 42 -15.71 -4.80 -17.79
CA VAL A 42 -15.36 -5.75 -18.87
C VAL A 42 -14.87 -7.08 -18.29
N VAL A 43 -14.01 -7.02 -17.25
CA VAL A 43 -13.50 -8.22 -16.57
C VAL A 43 -14.63 -9.01 -15.89
N THR A 44 -15.55 -8.31 -15.23
CA THR A 44 -16.71 -8.93 -14.58
C THR A 44 -17.61 -9.59 -15.61
N LEU A 45 -17.92 -8.89 -16.71
CA LEU A 45 -18.72 -9.44 -17.79
C LEU A 45 -18.09 -10.70 -18.42
N ALA A 46 -16.76 -10.70 -18.62
CA ALA A 46 -16.04 -11.87 -19.12
C ALA A 46 -16.08 -13.04 -18.10
N ALA A 47 -15.95 -12.74 -16.80
CA ALA A 47 -16.01 -13.76 -15.75
C ALA A 47 -17.39 -14.44 -15.69
N GLU A 48 -18.49 -13.73 -15.94
CA GLU A 48 -19.84 -14.29 -16.07
C GLU A 48 -19.95 -15.29 -17.24
N GLN A 49 -19.10 -15.16 -18.26
CA GLN A 49 -18.98 -16.08 -19.39
C GLN A 49 -17.95 -17.20 -19.13
N GLY A 50 -17.40 -17.31 -17.91
CA GLY A 50 -16.39 -18.29 -17.55
C GLY A 50 -14.96 -17.94 -18.04
N LEU A 51 -14.75 -16.70 -18.49
CA LEU A 51 -13.47 -16.23 -19.04
C LEU A 51 -12.72 -15.37 -18.03
N GLN A 52 -11.45 -15.70 -17.75
CA GLN A 52 -10.61 -14.98 -16.81
C GLN A 52 -9.60 -14.09 -17.55
N ILE A 53 -10.03 -12.93 -17.99
CA ILE A 53 -9.20 -11.99 -18.75
C ILE A 53 -8.54 -10.90 -17.88
N GLY A 54 -8.97 -10.74 -16.63
CA GLY A 54 -8.70 -9.58 -15.77
C GLY A 54 -7.37 -9.58 -15.06
N GLN A 55 -6.63 -10.68 -15.00
CA GLN A 55 -5.33 -10.69 -14.34
C GLN A 55 -4.28 -9.94 -15.17
N ARG A 56 -3.80 -8.80 -14.66
CA ARG A 56 -2.56 -8.19 -15.17
C ARG A 56 -1.38 -9.10 -14.80
N TRP A 57 -0.34 -9.03 -15.60
CA TRP A 57 0.90 -9.73 -15.33
C TRP A 57 1.45 -9.28 -13.97
N GLY A 58 1.71 -10.25 -13.06
CA GLY A 58 2.20 -9.94 -11.71
C GLY A 58 1.13 -9.60 -10.68
N GLU A 59 -0.16 -9.51 -11.06
CA GLU A 59 -1.22 -9.36 -10.05
C GLU A 59 -1.42 -10.68 -9.29
N PRO A 60 -1.43 -10.65 -7.95
CA PRO A 60 -1.78 -11.80 -7.14
C PRO A 60 -3.21 -12.27 -7.45
N LYS A 61 -3.47 -13.58 -7.35
CA LYS A 61 -4.80 -14.12 -7.57
C LYS A 61 -5.78 -13.52 -6.57
N LEU A 62 -6.99 -13.13 -7.03
CA LEU A 62 -8.09 -12.58 -6.22
C LEU A 62 -8.51 -13.44 -4.99
N GLN A 63 -7.88 -14.58 -4.78
CA GLN A 63 -8.07 -15.45 -3.62
C GLN A 63 -7.05 -15.19 -2.49
N ASP A 64 -6.12 -14.25 -2.67
CA ASP A 64 -5.21 -13.86 -1.59
C ASP A 64 -5.99 -13.13 -0.49
N PRO A 65 -5.88 -13.57 0.77
CA PRO A 65 -6.56 -12.94 1.91
C PRO A 65 -6.26 -11.43 2.04
N ILE A 66 -5.11 -10.99 1.53
CA ILE A 66 -4.70 -9.57 1.49
C ILE A 66 -5.62 -8.76 0.57
N LEU A 67 -6.06 -9.31 -0.59
CA LEU A 67 -6.96 -8.62 -1.52
C LEU A 67 -8.41 -8.60 -1.03
N GLN A 68 -8.84 -9.58 -0.24
CA GLN A 68 -10.15 -9.56 0.40
C GLN A 68 -10.25 -8.52 1.50
N ALA A 69 -9.14 -8.22 2.21
CA ALA A 69 -9.08 -7.15 3.19
C ALA A 69 -9.17 -5.74 2.54
N THR A 70 -8.78 -5.59 1.27
CA THR A 70 -8.83 -4.31 0.53
C THR A 70 -10.20 -4.02 -0.09
N ALA A 71 -11.18 -4.92 -0.03
CA ALA A 71 -12.55 -4.66 -0.48
C ALA A 71 -13.34 -3.74 0.46
N GLN A 72 -12.85 -3.48 1.67
CA GLN A 72 -13.38 -2.44 2.55
C GLN A 72 -12.77 -1.09 2.20
N GLN A 73 -13.61 -0.13 1.88
CA GLN A 73 -13.19 1.26 1.70
C GLN A 73 -12.73 1.81 3.05
N ASN A 74 -11.43 1.87 3.26
CA ASN A 74 -10.82 2.43 4.45
C ASN A 74 -10.33 3.86 4.15
N ASN A 75 -10.43 4.72 5.14
CA ASN A 75 -9.95 6.10 5.04
C ASN A 75 -8.87 6.33 6.09
N LEU A 76 -7.68 6.72 5.66
CA LEU A 76 -6.53 6.95 6.55
C LEU A 76 -6.82 8.02 7.61
N TRP A 77 -7.62 9.03 7.26
CA TRP A 77 -7.98 10.15 8.16
C TRP A 77 -9.07 9.83 9.19
N LEU A 78 -9.71 8.66 9.11
CA LEU A 78 -10.71 8.23 10.09
C LEU A 78 -10.13 7.46 11.28
N SER A 79 -8.79 7.40 11.41
CA SER A 79 -8.15 6.83 12.59
C SER A 79 -8.50 7.66 13.83
N ALA A 80 -9.07 7.01 14.84
CA ALA A 80 -9.32 7.67 16.12
C ALA A 80 -7.97 7.96 16.81
N ALA A 81 -7.82 9.18 17.36
CA ALA A 81 -6.65 9.52 18.12
C ALA A 81 -6.51 8.64 19.38
N PRO A 82 -5.34 8.06 19.66
CA PRO A 82 -5.09 7.38 20.91
C PRO A 82 -5.10 8.36 22.10
N ALA A 83 -5.06 7.87 23.30
CA ALA A 83 -4.94 8.71 24.48
C ALA A 83 -3.64 9.54 24.42
N PRO A 84 -3.60 10.75 25.05
CA PRO A 84 -2.39 11.56 25.11
C PRO A 84 -1.18 10.77 25.66
N GLY A 85 -0.03 10.90 25.01
CA GLY A 85 1.19 10.15 25.33
C GLY A 85 1.25 8.74 24.75
N GLN A 86 0.28 8.34 23.94
CA GLN A 86 0.22 7.00 23.33
C GLN A 86 0.35 7.03 21.81
N GLU A 87 0.78 5.89 21.28
CA GLU A 87 0.78 5.58 19.86
C GLU A 87 -0.12 4.38 19.56
N GLN A 88 -0.78 4.44 18.41
CA GLN A 88 -1.54 3.33 17.86
C GLN A 88 -0.97 3.01 16.48
N LEU A 89 -0.60 1.74 16.28
CA LEU A 89 -0.12 1.22 15.00
C LEU A 89 -1.21 0.40 14.33
N GLN A 90 -1.42 0.64 13.05
CA GLN A 90 -2.29 -0.15 12.20
C GLN A 90 -1.49 -0.66 10.99
N SER A 91 -1.35 -1.97 10.86
CA SER A 91 -0.76 -2.56 9.65
C SER A 91 -1.77 -2.48 8.50
N LEU A 92 -1.38 -1.79 7.42
CA LEU A 92 -2.20 -1.64 6.22
C LEU A 92 -1.87 -2.71 5.17
N LEU A 93 -0.59 -3.08 5.09
CA LEU A 93 -0.08 -4.10 4.19
C LEU A 93 1.13 -4.79 4.81
N GLN A 94 1.19 -6.10 4.68
CA GLN A 94 2.38 -6.87 5.03
C GLN A 94 2.64 -7.93 3.96
N ALA A 95 3.83 -7.90 3.37
CA ALA A 95 4.31 -8.86 2.39
C ALA A 95 5.78 -9.19 2.66
N LYS A 96 6.35 -10.15 1.94
CA LYS A 96 7.76 -10.51 2.11
C LYS A 96 8.66 -9.30 1.81
N GLY A 97 9.35 -8.82 2.84
CA GLY A 97 10.27 -7.68 2.75
C GLY A 97 9.62 -6.30 2.64
N VAL A 98 8.29 -6.20 2.79
CA VAL A 98 7.55 -4.93 2.73
C VAL A 98 6.50 -4.88 3.83
N ARG A 99 6.41 -3.76 4.54
CA ARG A 99 5.38 -3.47 5.54
C ARG A 99 4.95 -2.02 5.44
N LEU A 100 3.64 -1.79 5.28
CA LEU A 100 3.04 -0.46 5.27
C LEU A 100 2.20 -0.31 6.53
N GLU A 101 2.45 0.74 7.30
CA GLU A 101 1.78 1.02 8.56
C GLU A 101 1.26 2.45 8.61
N LEU A 102 0.12 2.61 9.26
CA LEU A 102 -0.39 3.88 9.72
C LEU A 102 -0.11 3.99 11.21
N ILE A 103 0.58 5.05 11.63
CA ILE A 103 0.92 5.31 13.03
C ILE A 103 0.22 6.59 13.46
N HIS A 104 -0.58 6.52 14.52
CA HIS A 104 -1.21 7.67 15.11
C HIS A 104 -0.59 7.94 16.48
N SER A 105 0.19 9.01 16.57
CA SER A 105 0.90 9.43 17.78
C SER A 105 0.21 10.67 18.39
N ASN A 106 -0.35 10.55 19.60
CA ASN A 106 -0.98 11.69 20.27
C ASN A 106 -0.08 12.20 21.39
N ALA A 107 0.62 13.31 21.14
CA ALA A 107 1.61 13.90 22.05
C ALA A 107 2.64 12.87 22.57
N ALA A 108 2.87 11.82 21.80
CA ALA A 108 3.86 10.80 22.11
C ALA A 108 5.24 11.23 21.57
N ALA A 109 6.26 10.95 22.35
CA ALA A 109 7.65 11.13 21.96
C ALA A 109 8.45 9.88 22.34
N THR A 110 9.51 9.61 21.60
CA THR A 110 10.45 8.53 21.95
C THR A 110 11.09 8.85 23.30
N PRO A 111 11.08 7.93 24.27
CA PRO A 111 11.70 8.17 25.58
C PRO A 111 13.16 8.62 25.47
N GLU A 112 13.60 9.45 26.41
CA GLU A 112 14.98 9.95 26.42
C GLU A 112 16.01 8.80 26.41
N GLY A 113 17.04 8.93 25.61
CA GLY A 113 18.08 7.91 25.44
C GLY A 113 17.69 6.71 24.56
N GLN A 114 16.45 6.60 24.14
CA GLN A 114 16.02 5.56 23.20
C GLN A 114 16.10 6.05 21.74
N TRP A 115 16.42 5.10 20.86
CA TRP A 115 16.54 5.32 19.43
C TRP A 115 15.93 4.14 18.66
N TYR A 116 15.23 4.43 17.59
CA TYR A 116 14.88 3.41 16.61
C TYR A 116 16.13 3.02 15.83
N ASP A 117 16.41 1.72 15.76
CA ASP A 117 17.51 1.12 15.01
C ASP A 117 16.99 -0.16 14.36
N GLN A 118 16.64 -0.06 13.09
CA GLN A 118 15.97 -1.14 12.36
C GLN A 118 16.75 -1.56 11.11
N PRO A 119 16.70 -2.84 10.73
CA PRO A 119 17.42 -3.35 9.57
C PRO A 119 16.79 -3.00 8.22
N LEU A 120 15.53 -2.55 8.23
CA LEU A 120 14.78 -2.16 7.03
C LEU A 120 15.00 -0.67 6.73
N GLY A 121 14.99 -0.33 5.44
CA GLY A 121 14.81 1.06 5.05
C GLY A 121 13.38 1.50 5.33
N GLU A 122 13.21 2.76 5.70
CA GLU A 122 11.92 3.34 6.05
C GLU A 122 11.65 4.60 5.23
N TRP A 123 10.56 4.57 4.47
CA TRP A 123 9.98 5.78 3.93
C TRP A 123 8.84 6.21 4.86
N VAL A 124 8.93 7.42 5.39
CA VAL A 124 7.94 7.97 6.34
C VAL A 124 7.40 9.28 5.82
N ALA A 125 6.08 9.47 5.88
CA ALA A 125 5.39 10.71 5.58
C ALA A 125 4.50 11.13 6.74
N LEU A 126 4.53 12.42 7.08
CA LEU A 126 3.61 13.02 8.03
C LEU A 126 2.35 13.46 7.30
N LEU A 127 1.22 12.82 7.60
CA LEU A 127 -0.07 13.13 6.97
C LEU A 127 -0.81 14.27 7.66
N THR A 128 -0.70 14.35 9.01
CA THR A 128 -1.33 15.42 9.83
C THR A 128 -0.47 15.75 11.02
N GLY A 129 -0.65 16.95 11.57
CA GLY A 129 0.11 17.44 12.73
C GLY A 129 1.45 18.05 12.34
N SER A 130 2.28 18.28 13.33
CA SER A 130 3.68 18.69 13.19
C SER A 130 4.56 17.89 14.14
N ALA A 131 5.80 17.63 13.74
CA ALA A 131 6.68 16.77 14.51
C ALA A 131 8.13 17.22 14.48
N GLN A 132 8.92 16.70 15.42
CA GLN A 132 10.37 16.85 15.43
C GLN A 132 11.00 15.45 15.34
N LEU A 133 11.72 15.20 14.24
CA LEU A 133 12.45 13.96 14.00
C LEU A 133 13.95 14.23 14.19
N ARG A 134 14.59 13.51 15.09
CA ARG A 134 16.02 13.63 15.38
C ARG A 134 16.76 12.42 14.82
N PHE A 135 17.87 12.66 14.15
CA PHE A 135 18.85 11.66 13.75
C PHE A 135 20.07 11.74 14.66
N GLU A 136 20.65 10.58 15.02
CA GLU A 136 21.83 10.54 15.88
C GLU A 136 23.06 11.19 15.23
N ASP A 137 23.14 11.12 13.90
CA ASP A 137 24.21 11.70 13.07
C ASP A 137 23.99 13.19 12.73
N GLU A 138 22.95 13.84 13.29
CA GLU A 138 22.64 15.25 13.05
C GLU A 138 22.66 16.06 14.36
N THR A 139 23.12 17.30 14.27
CA THR A 139 23.23 18.19 15.44
C THR A 139 21.90 18.76 15.92
N SER A 140 20.91 18.84 15.04
CA SER A 140 19.60 19.46 15.32
C SER A 140 18.47 18.57 14.80
N PRO A 141 17.32 18.54 15.50
CA PRO A 141 16.15 17.83 14.99
C PRO A 141 15.60 18.52 13.75
N ARG A 142 15.01 17.74 12.88
CA ARG A 142 14.26 18.21 11.72
C ARG A 142 12.82 18.48 12.14
N LYS A 143 12.32 19.65 11.80
CA LYS A 143 10.90 19.98 11.93
C LYS A 143 10.16 19.46 10.70
N LEU A 144 9.01 18.83 10.93
CA LEU A 144 8.14 18.33 9.89
C LEU A 144 6.76 18.94 10.04
N GLU A 145 6.16 19.22 8.90
CA GLU A 145 4.76 19.62 8.76
C GLU A 145 4.01 18.60 7.90
N ALA A 146 2.69 18.61 7.94
CA ALA A 146 1.87 17.72 7.14
C ALA A 146 2.23 17.82 5.63
N GLY A 147 2.54 16.68 5.01
CA GLY A 147 3.03 16.55 3.64
C GLY A 147 4.55 16.34 3.53
N ASP A 148 5.32 16.58 4.59
CA ASP A 148 6.75 16.25 4.59
C ASP A 148 6.98 14.74 4.66
N TRP A 149 8.04 14.29 4.00
CA TRP A 149 8.44 12.89 3.98
C TRP A 149 9.96 12.72 3.97
N PHE A 150 10.43 11.58 4.46
CA PHE A 150 11.84 11.21 4.48
C PHE A 150 12.05 9.77 4.08
N TRP A 151 13.24 9.51 3.49
CA TRP A 151 13.81 8.19 3.44
C TRP A 151 14.85 8.04 4.56
N ILE A 152 14.63 7.08 5.45
CA ILE A 152 15.54 6.71 6.52
C ILE A 152 16.23 5.41 6.11
N ALA A 153 17.54 5.48 5.93
CA ALA A 153 18.32 4.31 5.54
C ALA A 153 18.30 3.21 6.62
N PRO A 154 18.46 1.94 6.26
CA PRO A 154 18.65 0.87 7.23
C PRO A 154 19.71 1.24 8.26
N ARG A 155 19.47 0.93 9.53
CA ARG A 155 20.37 1.18 10.66
C ARG A 155 20.68 2.66 10.95
N ARG A 156 20.03 3.60 10.27
CA ARG A 156 20.15 5.01 10.63
C ARG A 156 19.32 5.28 11.86
N ARG A 157 19.99 5.50 12.98
CA ARG A 157 19.35 5.72 14.28
C ARG A 157 18.62 7.06 14.30
N HIS A 158 17.35 7.02 14.67
CA HIS A 158 16.48 8.19 14.73
C HIS A 158 15.47 8.06 15.87
N ARG A 159 14.81 9.17 16.22
CA ARG A 159 13.78 9.24 17.25
C ARG A 159 12.82 10.38 16.98
N VAL A 160 11.60 10.26 17.48
CA VAL A 160 10.62 11.35 17.48
C VAL A 160 10.77 12.13 18.78
N ASP A 161 11.22 13.37 18.71
CA ASP A 161 11.38 14.25 19.88
C ASP A 161 10.05 14.88 20.30
N ALA A 162 9.15 15.13 19.34
CA ALA A 162 7.83 15.72 19.61
C ALA A 162 6.84 15.39 18.50
N CYS A 163 5.58 15.23 18.88
CA CYS A 163 4.40 15.20 18.02
C CYS A 163 3.39 16.22 18.54
N GLU A 164 3.03 17.19 17.71
CA GLU A 164 2.15 18.30 18.06
C GLU A 164 0.97 18.39 17.08
N GLY A 165 -0.18 18.85 17.59
CA GLY A 165 -1.42 19.00 16.84
C GLY A 165 -2.63 18.62 17.68
N GLY A 166 -3.81 19.13 17.36
CA GLY A 166 -5.02 18.94 18.17
C GLY A 166 -5.47 17.48 18.30
N ALA A 167 -5.18 16.64 17.28
CA ALA A 167 -5.45 15.19 17.28
C ALA A 167 -4.14 14.36 17.26
N GLY A 168 -2.97 15.00 17.44
CA GLY A 168 -1.66 14.36 17.31
C GLY A 168 -1.16 14.28 15.87
N CYS A 169 -0.17 13.45 15.67
CA CYS A 169 0.47 13.21 14.37
C CYS A 169 -0.03 11.90 13.76
N LEU A 170 -0.37 11.94 12.49
CA LEU A 170 -0.67 10.75 11.71
C LEU A 170 0.46 10.52 10.69
N TRP A 171 1.07 9.35 10.75
CA TRP A 171 2.20 8.98 9.91
C TRP A 171 1.85 7.81 9.01
N LEU A 172 2.30 7.87 7.78
CA LEU A 172 2.30 6.72 6.88
C LEU A 172 3.74 6.25 6.71
N THR A 173 4.01 5.00 7.06
CA THR A 173 5.36 4.45 7.10
C THR A 173 5.45 3.20 6.24
N LEU A 174 6.38 3.18 5.29
CA LEU A 174 6.69 2.03 4.45
C LEU A 174 8.08 1.49 4.80
N PHE A 175 8.13 0.30 5.37
CA PHE A 175 9.38 -0.43 5.61
C PHE A 175 9.70 -1.35 4.45
N VAL A 176 10.94 -1.31 3.97
CA VAL A 176 11.37 -2.10 2.81
C VAL A 176 12.71 -2.76 3.09
N ASP A 177 12.80 -4.06 2.77
CA ASP A 177 14.07 -4.77 2.80
C ASP A 177 15.02 -4.20 1.73
N SER A 178 16.25 -3.88 2.13
CA SER A 178 17.28 -3.32 1.23
C SER A 178 17.55 -4.20 0.01
N ASN A 179 17.36 -5.51 0.12
CA ASN A 179 17.49 -6.44 -1.01
C ASN A 179 16.43 -6.24 -2.11
N LEU A 180 15.34 -5.52 -1.82
CA LEU A 180 14.29 -5.21 -2.80
C LEU A 180 14.52 -3.88 -3.53
N ILE A 181 15.40 -3.02 -3.01
CA ILE A 181 15.63 -1.66 -3.54
C ILE A 181 16.75 -1.64 -4.58
N LEU A 182 17.60 -2.67 -4.61
CA LEU A 182 18.81 -2.73 -5.42
C LEU A 182 18.66 -3.51 -6.73
N ASN A 183 17.42 -3.77 -7.18
CA ASN A 183 17.16 -4.43 -8.48
C ASN A 183 16.45 -3.52 -9.46
#